data_ac08d9405a8c7b6e24c68abdaca58f9c
#
_entry.id   ac08d9405a8c7b6e24c68abdaca58f9c
#
_cell.length_a   1.000
_cell.length_b   1.000
_cell.length_c   1.000
_cell.angle_alpha   90.00
_cell.angle_beta   90.00
_cell.angle_gamma   90.00
#
_symmetry.space_group_name_H-M   'P 1'
#
loop_
_entity.id
_entity.type
_entity.pdbx_description
1 polymer ?
#
loop_
_entity_poly.entity_id
_entity_poly.type
_entity_poly.pdbx_seq_one_letter_code
_entity_poly.pdbx_strand_id
1 'polypeptide(L)'
;MKRFVALVSVIALVLALTGCVSEEKKEDILVIYTYDSFVSEWGIGPKIVPLFEERYNCKVELKAVGDAGDVLNRAIIEKNNPKADILIGIDNNSLSKALKNDILASYVPETIDVVPEQFVLDPTHHVIPFDYGYIAFVYDSEVITPPKTFDELLDPKYEKAIILEDPRTSSPGTAFLLWTITIYGENYLDFWEKLKPNILTITSGWDQAYGMFTSGEAPIVLSYATSPAYHVEYEDITRYKAFIPEEGGYLQIEGAGIVKNCPHKELAEKFMNWMLTEEFQREIPLTQWMFPVNPNVKLPASFDYAVKPDKILYLDSKKITENLDRWIKNWAELMIE
;
A
#
# COMPACT_ATOMS: atom_id res chain seq x y z
N MET A 1 47.48 -0.62 64.71
CA MET A 1 47.54 -1.49 63.53
C MET A 1 46.19 -2.18 63.19
N LYS A 2 45.39 -2.64 64.19
CA LYS A 2 44.10 -3.35 63.87
C LYS A 2 42.95 -2.48 63.33
N ARG A 3 43.00 -1.16 63.53
CA ARG A 3 41.93 -0.24 62.98
C ARG A 3 42.21 0.21 61.54
N PHE A 4 43.46 0.15 61.07
CA PHE A 4 43.80 0.51 59.67
C PHE A 4 43.54 -0.59 58.70
N VAL A 5 43.56 -1.87 59.07
CA VAL A 5 43.28 -3.02 58.24
C VAL A 5 41.79 -3.14 57.97
N ALA A 6 40.91 -2.77 58.92
CA ALA A 6 39.47 -2.79 58.76
C ALA A 6 38.96 -1.73 57.74
N LEU A 7 39.66 -0.56 57.70
CA LEU A 7 39.22 0.52 56.78
C LEU A 7 39.61 0.23 55.34
N VAL A 8 40.69 -0.43 55.05
CA VAL A 8 41.10 -0.84 53.68
C VAL A 8 40.23 -1.96 53.15
N SER A 9 39.78 -2.89 54.00
CA SER A 9 38.88 -3.98 53.58
C SER A 9 37.47 -3.50 53.22
N VAL A 10 36.94 -2.44 53.84
CA VAL A 10 35.64 -1.85 53.53
C VAL A 10 35.67 -1.07 52.21
N ILE A 11 36.78 -0.36 51.93
CA ILE A 11 36.97 0.38 50.69
C ILE A 11 37.11 -0.58 49.47
N ALA A 12 37.78 -1.72 49.65
CA ALA A 12 37.92 -2.75 48.60
C ALA A 12 36.57 -3.43 48.29
N LEU A 13 35.65 -3.57 49.28
CA LEU A 13 34.34 -4.16 49.08
C LEU A 13 33.34 -3.22 48.38
N VAL A 14 33.50 -1.89 48.57
CA VAL A 14 32.64 -0.88 47.91
C VAL A 14 33.04 -0.70 46.45
N LEU A 15 34.31 -0.89 46.08
CA LEU A 15 34.77 -0.83 44.68
C LEU A 15 34.42 -2.06 43.85
N ALA A 16 34.07 -3.20 44.48
CA ALA A 16 33.60 -4.40 43.77
C ALA A 16 32.12 -4.39 43.41
N LEU A 17 31.32 -3.44 43.94
CA LEU A 17 29.89 -3.31 43.65
C LEU A 17 29.55 -2.29 42.54
N THR A 18 30.55 -1.60 41.96
CA THR A 18 30.32 -0.65 40.86
C THR A 18 30.50 -1.24 39.45
N GLY A 19 30.66 -2.54 39.34
CA GLY A 19 30.90 -3.19 38.06
C GLY A 19 29.76 -4.10 37.65
N CYS A 20 28.67 -3.59 37.20
CA CYS A 20 27.74 -4.12 36.19
C CYS A 20 26.47 -3.27 36.23
N VAL A 21 26.57 -2.02 35.81
CA VAL A 21 25.46 -1.38 35.17
C VAL A 21 25.49 -1.97 33.74
N SER A 22 24.76 -3.03 33.52
CA SER A 22 24.37 -3.40 32.15
C SER A 22 23.61 -2.18 31.64
N GLU A 23 24.22 -1.39 30.74
CA GLU A 23 23.41 -0.53 29.86
C GLU A 23 22.33 -1.43 29.29
N GLU A 24 21.09 -1.23 29.72
CA GLU A 24 19.94 -1.75 28.98
C GLU A 24 20.11 -1.23 27.55
N LYS A 25 20.50 -2.11 26.66
CA LYS A 25 20.62 -1.81 25.24
C LYS A 25 19.23 -1.36 24.84
N LYS A 26 19.05 -0.05 24.63
CA LYS A 26 17.78 0.50 24.17
C LYS A 26 17.41 -0.28 22.93
N GLU A 27 16.31 -1.00 22.99
CA GLU A 27 15.86 -1.82 21.88
C GLU A 27 15.58 -0.89 20.70
N ASP A 28 16.22 -1.13 19.57
CA ASP A 28 16.03 -0.32 18.38
C ASP A 28 14.62 -0.60 17.81
N ILE A 29 13.79 0.43 17.68
CA ILE A 29 12.40 0.31 17.23
C ILE A 29 12.27 0.94 15.85
N LEU A 30 12.00 0.13 14.83
CA LEU A 30 11.67 0.60 13.49
C LEU A 30 10.20 1.00 13.42
N VAL A 31 9.91 2.26 13.13
CA VAL A 31 8.54 2.78 13.01
C VAL A 31 8.14 2.85 11.54
N ILE A 32 7.10 2.13 11.16
CA ILE A 32 6.59 2.06 9.78
C ILE A 32 5.16 2.64 9.75
N TYR A 33 4.95 3.70 8.95
CA TYR A 33 3.61 4.17 8.63
C TYR A 33 3.07 3.41 7.43
N THR A 34 1.86 2.91 7.56
CA THR A 34 1.19 2.13 6.54
C THR A 34 -0.33 2.28 6.64
N TYR A 35 -1.07 1.56 5.84
CA TYR A 35 -2.53 1.62 5.74
C TYR A 35 -3.22 0.47 6.51
N ASP A 36 -4.54 0.63 6.70
CA ASP A 36 -5.34 -0.22 7.60
C ASP A 36 -5.30 -1.70 7.21
N SER A 37 -5.46 -2.04 5.93
CA SER A 37 -5.43 -3.43 5.48
C SER A 37 -4.07 -4.11 5.65
N PHE A 38 -2.95 -3.35 5.60
CA PHE A 38 -1.61 -3.88 5.83
C PHE A 38 -1.42 -4.44 7.24
N VAL A 39 -2.05 -3.82 8.25
CA VAL A 39 -1.94 -4.19 9.68
C VAL A 39 -3.07 -5.10 10.16
N SER A 40 -4.08 -5.36 9.35
CA SER A 40 -5.20 -6.26 9.65
C SER A 40 -4.69 -7.66 10.00
N GLU A 41 -5.47 -8.45 10.74
CA GLU A 41 -5.09 -9.83 11.13
C GLU A 41 -4.76 -10.71 9.92
N TRP A 42 -5.42 -10.46 8.79
CA TRP A 42 -5.20 -11.15 7.51
C TRP A 42 -4.15 -10.46 6.63
N GLY A 43 -3.73 -9.25 6.96
CA GLY A 43 -2.75 -8.46 6.20
C GLY A 43 -1.32 -8.99 6.31
N ILE A 44 -0.43 -8.42 5.51
CA ILE A 44 0.97 -8.83 5.45
C ILE A 44 1.76 -8.48 6.73
N GLY A 45 1.42 -7.36 7.39
CA GLY A 45 2.14 -6.87 8.56
C GLY A 45 2.34 -7.92 9.65
N PRO A 46 1.29 -8.61 10.14
CA PRO A 46 1.42 -9.67 11.14
C PRO A 46 2.30 -10.86 10.73
N LYS A 47 2.52 -11.08 9.44
CA LYS A 47 3.38 -12.15 8.92
C LYS A 47 4.84 -11.72 8.86
N ILE A 48 5.12 -10.53 8.36
CA ILE A 48 6.48 -10.06 8.11
C ILE A 48 7.17 -9.49 9.36
N VAL A 49 6.42 -8.86 10.27
CA VAL A 49 7.01 -8.23 11.47
C VAL A 49 7.80 -9.23 12.31
N PRO A 50 7.25 -10.39 12.72
CA PRO A 50 8.01 -11.36 13.53
C PRO A 50 9.28 -11.85 12.83
N LEU A 51 9.24 -12.05 11.50
CA LEU A 51 10.39 -12.49 10.71
C LEU A 51 11.51 -11.46 10.71
N PHE A 52 11.16 -10.19 10.55
CA PHE A 52 12.13 -9.08 10.58
C PHE A 52 12.73 -8.89 11.99
N GLU A 53 11.87 -8.88 13.01
CA GLU A 53 12.31 -8.74 14.41
C GLU A 53 13.29 -9.84 14.82
N GLU A 54 12.98 -11.11 14.49
CA GLU A 54 13.86 -12.25 14.77
C GLU A 54 15.19 -12.11 14.02
N ARG A 55 15.16 -11.75 12.73
CA ARG A 55 16.35 -11.64 11.88
C ARG A 55 17.31 -10.57 12.34
N TYR A 56 16.80 -9.41 12.75
CA TYR A 56 17.62 -8.22 13.05
C TYR A 56 17.70 -7.86 14.53
N ASN A 57 17.07 -8.66 15.40
CA ASN A 57 17.03 -8.46 16.85
C ASN A 57 16.64 -7.03 17.24
N CYS A 58 15.49 -6.59 16.73
CA CYS A 58 14.90 -5.25 16.92
C CYS A 58 13.40 -5.38 17.18
N LYS A 59 12.70 -4.25 17.32
CA LYS A 59 11.25 -4.17 17.33
C LYS A 59 10.74 -3.41 16.12
N VAL A 60 9.55 -3.75 15.66
CA VAL A 60 8.83 -3.04 14.59
C VAL A 60 7.51 -2.54 15.11
N GLU A 61 7.28 -1.23 15.01
CA GLU A 61 6.00 -0.61 15.29
C GLU A 61 5.31 -0.23 13.99
N LEU A 62 4.27 -1.00 13.60
CA LEU A 62 3.39 -0.63 12.49
C LEU A 62 2.34 0.37 12.96
N LYS A 63 2.18 1.48 12.25
CA LYS A 63 1.15 2.50 12.50
C LYS A 63 0.26 2.64 11.28
N ALA A 64 -0.95 2.11 11.38
CA ALA A 64 -2.00 2.42 10.45
C ALA A 64 -2.47 3.87 10.65
N VAL A 65 -2.57 4.62 9.56
CA VAL A 65 -2.96 6.03 9.59
C VAL A 65 -4.12 6.34 8.64
N GLY A 66 -4.89 5.33 8.27
CA GLY A 66 -5.98 5.36 7.31
C GLY A 66 -5.64 4.58 6.05
N ASP A 67 -6.08 5.04 4.87
CA ASP A 67 -5.68 4.43 3.59
C ASP A 67 -4.35 5.01 3.09
N ALA A 68 -3.79 4.48 2.01
CA ALA A 68 -2.47 4.82 1.48
C ALA A 68 -2.27 6.33 1.19
N GLY A 69 -3.32 7.02 0.74
CA GLY A 69 -3.30 8.48 0.58
C GLY A 69 -3.09 9.24 1.89
N ASP A 70 -3.63 8.73 3.00
CA ASP A 70 -3.46 9.32 4.32
C ASP A 70 -2.06 9.13 4.87
N VAL A 71 -1.40 7.98 4.56
CA VAL A 71 0.02 7.73 4.90
C VAL A 71 0.91 8.86 4.36
N LEU A 72 0.77 9.16 3.08
CA LEU A 72 1.54 10.21 2.43
C LEU A 72 1.21 11.60 3.00
N ASN A 73 -0.07 11.91 3.18
CA ASN A 73 -0.52 13.18 3.75
C ASN A 73 0.04 13.40 5.17
N ARG A 74 0.01 12.35 6.00
CA ARG A 74 0.55 12.38 7.36
C ARG A 74 2.05 12.65 7.38
N ALA A 75 2.80 11.96 6.53
CA ALA A 75 4.25 12.15 6.42
C ALA A 75 4.62 13.57 5.95
N ILE A 76 3.85 14.16 5.03
CA ILE A 76 4.04 15.55 4.58
C ILE A 76 3.81 16.54 5.74
N ILE A 77 2.78 16.35 6.54
CA ILE A 77 2.52 17.19 7.72
C ILE A 77 3.68 17.10 8.73
N GLU A 78 4.24 15.92 8.92
CA GLU A 78 5.30 15.65 9.90
C GLU A 78 6.72 15.85 9.37
N LYS A 79 6.91 16.31 8.13
CA LYS A 79 8.21 16.35 7.44
C LYS A 79 9.34 17.06 8.20
N ASN A 80 9.02 18.05 9.04
CA ASN A 80 10.01 18.80 9.84
C ASN A 80 10.38 18.09 11.16
N ASN A 81 9.62 17.09 11.57
CA ASN A 81 9.85 16.27 12.75
C ASN A 81 9.26 14.88 12.52
N PRO A 82 9.86 14.07 11.62
CA PRO A 82 9.32 12.80 11.20
C PRO A 82 9.20 11.84 12.39
N LYS A 83 8.11 11.04 12.37
CA LYS A 83 7.78 10.05 13.39
C LYS A 83 7.89 8.62 12.88
N ALA A 84 8.00 8.45 11.57
CA ALA A 84 8.20 7.18 10.91
C ALA A 84 9.63 7.08 10.36
N ASP A 85 10.12 5.85 10.24
CA ASP A 85 11.36 5.53 9.56
C ASP A 85 11.10 5.12 8.11
N ILE A 86 9.97 4.45 7.86
CA ILE A 86 9.54 3.97 6.55
C ILE A 86 8.08 4.36 6.31
N LEU A 87 7.76 4.67 5.06
CA LEU A 87 6.39 4.77 4.54
C LEU A 87 6.15 3.59 3.60
N ILE A 88 5.05 2.87 3.78
CA ILE A 88 4.55 1.84 2.87
C ILE A 88 3.18 2.30 2.37
N GLY A 89 2.92 2.18 1.06
CA GLY A 89 1.69 2.64 0.42
C GLY A 89 1.90 3.78 -0.57
N ILE A 90 3.15 4.01 -1.01
CA ILE A 90 3.43 4.99 -2.07
C ILE A 90 3.39 4.26 -3.40
N ASP A 91 2.47 4.66 -4.27
CA ASP A 91 2.29 4.04 -5.59
C ASP A 91 2.75 4.96 -6.75
N ASN A 92 2.67 4.43 -7.98
CA ASN A 92 3.00 5.19 -9.18
C ASN A 92 2.16 6.47 -9.37
N ASN A 93 1.01 6.57 -8.72
CA ASN A 93 0.11 7.72 -8.82
C ASN A 93 0.46 8.82 -7.80
N SER A 94 0.96 8.43 -6.64
CA SER A 94 1.31 9.31 -5.52
C SER A 94 2.80 9.65 -5.43
N LEU A 95 3.67 8.91 -6.14
CA LEU A 95 5.13 9.10 -6.18
C LEU A 95 5.54 10.56 -6.38
N SER A 96 4.97 11.20 -7.38
CA SER A 96 5.32 12.59 -7.72
C SER A 96 5.04 13.57 -6.57
N LYS A 97 3.97 13.35 -5.81
CA LYS A 97 3.63 14.13 -4.62
C LYS A 97 4.65 13.90 -3.51
N ALA A 98 5.09 12.64 -3.30
CA ALA A 98 6.12 12.31 -2.32
C ALA A 98 7.45 13.00 -2.65
N LEU A 99 7.91 12.90 -3.90
CA LEU A 99 9.17 13.52 -4.37
C LEU A 99 9.13 15.04 -4.30
N LYS A 100 8.03 15.67 -4.72
CA LYS A 100 7.84 17.14 -4.67
C LYS A 100 7.91 17.69 -3.24
N ASN A 101 7.47 16.92 -2.26
CA ASN A 101 7.51 17.33 -0.86
C ASN A 101 8.86 17.05 -0.17
N ASP A 102 9.80 16.36 -0.83
CA ASP A 102 11.15 16.07 -0.34
C ASP A 102 11.14 15.37 1.04
N ILE A 103 10.27 14.38 1.20
CA ILE A 103 10.05 13.65 2.47
C ILE A 103 10.79 12.31 2.54
N LEU A 104 11.36 11.85 1.45
CA LEU A 104 12.04 10.56 1.35
C LEU A 104 13.54 10.71 1.10
N ALA A 105 14.30 9.74 1.57
CA ALA A 105 15.72 9.58 1.27
C ALA A 105 15.89 8.57 0.13
N SER A 106 16.79 8.85 -0.81
CA SER A 106 17.16 7.87 -1.83
C SER A 106 18.00 6.75 -1.20
N TYR A 107 17.66 5.51 -1.55
CA TYR A 107 18.40 4.32 -1.16
C TYR A 107 18.30 3.23 -2.24
N VAL A 108 19.42 2.63 -2.59
CA VAL A 108 19.47 1.52 -3.56
C VAL A 108 19.66 0.22 -2.78
N PRO A 109 18.61 -0.63 -2.65
CA PRO A 109 18.77 -1.93 -2.02
C PRO A 109 19.78 -2.81 -2.75
N GLU A 110 20.55 -3.61 -2.02
CA GLU A 110 21.49 -4.58 -2.60
C GLU A 110 20.79 -5.61 -3.49
N THR A 111 19.52 -5.85 -3.26
CA THR A 111 18.65 -6.80 -3.98
C THR A 111 17.84 -6.18 -5.11
N ILE A 112 18.08 -4.92 -5.47
CA ILE A 112 17.26 -4.17 -6.44
C ILE A 112 17.19 -4.83 -7.83
N ASP A 113 18.22 -5.53 -8.23
CA ASP A 113 18.30 -6.20 -9.53
C ASP A 113 17.26 -7.31 -9.74
N VAL A 114 16.57 -7.74 -8.66
CA VAL A 114 15.48 -8.71 -8.76
C VAL A 114 14.22 -8.09 -9.35
N VAL A 115 14.08 -6.76 -9.29
CA VAL A 115 12.90 -6.03 -9.78
C VAL A 115 12.96 -5.90 -11.30
N PRO A 116 11.99 -6.45 -12.06
CA PRO A 116 11.94 -6.27 -13.51
C PRO A 116 11.81 -4.79 -13.88
N GLU A 117 12.48 -4.38 -14.97
CA GLU A 117 12.56 -2.98 -15.42
C GLU A 117 11.18 -2.30 -15.53
N GLN A 118 10.17 -3.03 -16.00
CA GLN A 118 8.80 -2.50 -16.13
C GLN A 118 8.11 -2.15 -14.81
N PHE A 119 8.63 -2.62 -13.67
CA PHE A 119 8.12 -2.33 -12.33
C PHE A 119 9.01 -1.36 -11.55
N VAL A 120 10.08 -0.85 -12.16
CA VAL A 120 10.89 0.21 -11.54
C VAL A 120 10.03 1.47 -11.43
N LEU A 121 9.55 1.72 -10.21
CA LEU A 121 8.62 2.79 -9.89
C LEU A 121 9.32 4.16 -9.95
N ASP A 122 10.49 4.25 -9.35
CA ASP A 122 11.28 5.47 -9.21
C ASP A 122 12.75 5.24 -9.59
N PRO A 123 13.22 5.75 -10.75
CA PRO A 123 14.62 5.64 -11.15
C PRO A 123 15.61 6.34 -10.20
N THR A 124 15.10 7.21 -9.31
CA THR A 124 15.91 7.92 -8.30
C THR A 124 15.97 7.20 -6.95
N HIS A 125 15.29 6.05 -6.84
CA HIS A 125 15.29 5.14 -5.69
C HIS A 125 14.87 5.79 -4.36
N HIS A 126 13.94 6.75 -4.37
CA HIS A 126 13.29 7.21 -3.14
C HIS A 126 12.13 6.29 -2.75
N VAL A 127 11.53 5.61 -3.73
CA VAL A 127 10.50 4.59 -3.53
C VAL A 127 10.92 3.32 -4.22
N ILE A 128 10.95 2.22 -3.48
CA ILE A 128 11.30 0.89 -3.94
C ILE A 128 10.03 0.07 -4.06
N PRO A 129 9.70 -0.48 -5.23
CA PRO A 129 8.48 -1.27 -5.42
C PRO A 129 8.58 -2.61 -4.67
N PHE A 130 7.44 -3.12 -4.20
CA PHE A 130 7.39 -4.46 -3.62
C PHE A 130 6.25 -5.33 -4.15
N ASP A 131 5.18 -4.70 -4.64
CA ASP A 131 4.08 -5.41 -5.29
C ASP A 131 3.48 -4.61 -6.45
N TYR A 132 2.62 -5.26 -7.23
CA TYR A 132 1.84 -4.61 -8.27
C TYR A 132 0.52 -5.36 -8.52
N GLY A 133 -0.44 -4.64 -9.11
CA GLY A 133 -1.71 -5.20 -9.54
C GLY A 133 -2.36 -4.35 -10.62
N TYR A 134 -3.54 -4.79 -11.05
CA TYR A 134 -4.37 -4.05 -11.98
C TYR A 134 -5.66 -3.65 -11.28
N ILE A 135 -6.02 -2.39 -11.37
CA ILE A 135 -7.33 -1.92 -10.92
C ILE A 135 -8.41 -2.63 -11.75
N ALA A 136 -9.42 -3.11 -11.07
CA ALA A 136 -10.54 -3.82 -11.66
C ALA A 136 -11.81 -3.59 -10.85
N PHE A 137 -12.95 -3.90 -11.44
CA PHE A 137 -14.17 -4.04 -10.67
C PHE A 137 -14.37 -5.49 -10.27
N VAL A 138 -14.69 -5.72 -9.01
CA VAL A 138 -15.11 -7.03 -8.50
C VAL A 138 -16.64 -7.04 -8.42
N TYR A 139 -17.25 -8.16 -8.81
CA TYR A 139 -18.71 -8.28 -8.86
C TYR A 139 -19.19 -9.65 -8.39
N ASP A 140 -20.43 -9.69 -7.89
CA ASP A 140 -21.12 -10.94 -7.59
C ASP A 140 -21.80 -11.47 -8.84
N SER A 141 -21.25 -12.55 -9.43
CA SER A 141 -21.74 -13.12 -10.69
C SER A 141 -23.10 -13.84 -10.57
N GLU A 142 -23.59 -14.07 -9.34
CA GLU A 142 -24.93 -14.61 -9.10
C GLU A 142 -25.99 -13.50 -9.06
N VAL A 143 -25.58 -12.23 -8.88
CA VAL A 143 -26.47 -11.08 -8.73
C VAL A 143 -26.52 -10.24 -10.00
N ILE A 144 -25.37 -10.02 -10.68
CA ILE A 144 -25.29 -9.08 -11.78
C ILE A 144 -24.38 -9.59 -12.91
N THR A 145 -24.74 -9.22 -14.14
CA THR A 145 -23.86 -9.37 -15.30
C THR A 145 -22.98 -8.13 -15.41
N PRO A 146 -21.63 -8.27 -15.46
CA PRO A 146 -20.74 -7.13 -15.48
C PRO A 146 -20.82 -6.38 -16.81
N PRO A 147 -20.54 -5.07 -16.83
CA PRO A 147 -20.32 -4.33 -18.06
C PRO A 147 -19.01 -4.78 -18.73
N LYS A 148 -18.89 -4.57 -20.04
CA LYS A 148 -17.68 -4.89 -20.79
C LYS A 148 -16.81 -3.66 -21.04
N THR A 149 -17.40 -2.48 -21.08
CA THR A 149 -16.72 -1.22 -21.38
C THR A 149 -17.01 -0.19 -20.29
N PHE A 150 -16.23 0.88 -20.26
CA PHE A 150 -16.53 2.02 -19.39
C PHE A 150 -17.87 2.66 -19.71
N ASP A 151 -18.23 2.74 -20.99
CA ASP A 151 -19.54 3.32 -21.38
C ASP A 151 -20.70 2.44 -20.92
N GLU A 152 -20.54 1.12 -20.89
CA GLU A 152 -21.57 0.22 -20.36
C GLU A 152 -21.77 0.36 -18.83
N LEU A 153 -20.75 0.84 -18.07
CA LEU A 153 -20.93 1.19 -16.66
C LEU A 153 -21.96 2.29 -16.43
N LEU A 154 -22.27 3.08 -17.48
CA LEU A 154 -23.23 4.18 -17.43
C LEU A 154 -24.68 3.72 -17.67
N ASP A 155 -24.91 2.45 -18.00
CA ASP A 155 -26.25 1.89 -18.24
C ASP A 155 -27.10 2.00 -16.96
N PRO A 156 -28.35 2.52 -17.02
CA PRO A 156 -29.26 2.63 -15.90
C PRO A 156 -29.55 1.31 -15.14
N LYS A 157 -29.29 0.15 -15.77
CA LYS A 157 -29.41 -1.15 -15.08
C LYS A 157 -28.45 -1.30 -13.90
N TYR A 158 -27.40 -0.46 -13.81
CA TYR A 158 -26.43 -0.42 -12.71
C TYR A 158 -26.75 0.67 -11.68
N GLU A 159 -27.97 1.26 -11.69
CA GLU A 159 -28.36 2.27 -10.72
C GLU A 159 -28.07 1.81 -9.29
N LYS A 160 -27.26 2.59 -8.53
CA LYS A 160 -26.82 2.29 -7.16
C LYS A 160 -26.17 0.91 -6.97
N ALA A 161 -25.53 0.38 -8.01
CA ALA A 161 -24.92 -0.94 -7.97
C ALA A 161 -23.41 -0.91 -7.71
N ILE A 162 -22.77 0.26 -7.66
CA ILE A 162 -21.30 0.39 -7.63
C ILE A 162 -20.85 1.08 -6.34
N ILE A 163 -19.89 0.47 -5.65
CA ILE A 163 -19.13 1.07 -4.54
C ILE A 163 -17.78 1.50 -5.06
N LEU A 164 -17.39 2.75 -4.78
CA LEU A 164 -16.10 3.33 -5.14
C LEU A 164 -15.39 3.88 -3.91
N GLU A 165 -14.12 4.26 -4.07
CA GLU A 165 -13.32 4.93 -3.06
C GLU A 165 -13.00 6.38 -3.45
N ASP A 166 -12.80 7.21 -2.45
CA ASP A 166 -12.48 8.63 -2.60
C ASP A 166 -11.03 8.82 -3.09
N PRO A 167 -10.81 9.45 -4.25
CA PRO A 167 -9.47 9.68 -4.77
C PRO A 167 -8.61 10.66 -3.94
N ARG A 168 -9.19 11.28 -2.90
CA ARG A 168 -8.44 12.17 -1.99
C ARG A 168 -7.69 11.40 -0.90
N THR A 169 -8.15 10.19 -0.57
CA THR A 169 -7.66 9.39 0.56
C THR A 169 -7.21 8.00 0.14
N SER A 170 -7.87 7.39 -0.84
CA SER A 170 -7.65 6.02 -1.28
C SER A 170 -6.81 5.92 -2.55
N SER A 171 -5.83 5.00 -2.57
CA SER A 171 -5.01 4.76 -3.77
C SER A 171 -5.80 4.10 -4.90
N PRO A 172 -6.67 3.07 -4.70
CA PRO A 172 -7.54 2.61 -5.79
C PRO A 172 -8.51 3.68 -6.27
N GLY A 173 -9.03 4.54 -5.38
CA GLY A 173 -9.85 5.68 -5.78
C GLY A 173 -9.11 6.66 -6.68
N THR A 174 -7.87 7.03 -6.33
CA THR A 174 -6.98 7.84 -7.17
C THR A 174 -6.70 7.14 -8.50
N ALA A 175 -6.39 5.85 -8.47
CA ALA A 175 -6.09 5.09 -9.68
C ALA A 175 -7.30 5.03 -10.63
N PHE A 176 -8.52 4.89 -10.10
CA PHE A 176 -9.74 4.91 -10.93
C PHE A 176 -9.98 6.28 -11.56
N LEU A 177 -9.79 7.37 -10.82
CA LEU A 177 -9.85 8.72 -11.40
C LEU A 177 -8.87 8.85 -12.57
N LEU A 178 -7.61 8.45 -12.38
CA LEU A 178 -6.57 8.52 -13.40
C LEU A 178 -6.84 7.55 -14.57
N TRP A 179 -7.46 6.40 -14.31
CA TRP A 179 -7.90 5.48 -15.34
C TRP A 179 -8.94 6.13 -16.24
N THR A 180 -9.96 6.80 -15.67
CA THR A 180 -10.95 7.55 -16.45
C THR A 180 -10.33 8.69 -17.26
N ILE A 181 -9.32 9.39 -16.70
CA ILE A 181 -8.58 10.43 -17.42
C ILE A 181 -7.74 9.84 -18.57
N THR A 182 -7.20 8.64 -18.40
CA THR A 182 -6.44 7.96 -19.45
C THR A 182 -7.32 7.62 -20.66
N ILE A 183 -8.59 7.31 -20.41
CA ILE A 183 -9.57 6.94 -21.46
C ILE A 183 -10.23 8.16 -22.06
N TYR A 184 -10.74 9.07 -21.24
CA TYR A 184 -11.58 10.19 -21.68
C TYR A 184 -10.83 11.53 -21.80
N GLY A 185 -9.58 11.60 -21.37
CA GLY A 185 -8.81 12.84 -21.38
C GLY A 185 -9.49 13.93 -20.56
N GLU A 186 -9.60 15.14 -21.11
CA GLU A 186 -10.21 16.30 -20.44
C GLU A 186 -11.74 16.14 -20.26
N ASN A 187 -12.39 15.17 -20.93
CA ASN A 187 -13.83 14.90 -20.81
C ASN A 187 -14.15 13.91 -19.67
N TYR A 188 -13.18 13.58 -18.81
CA TYR A 188 -13.39 12.61 -17.71
C TYR A 188 -14.54 13.01 -16.77
N LEU A 189 -14.78 14.31 -16.55
CA LEU A 189 -15.88 14.78 -15.70
C LEU A 189 -17.25 14.45 -16.30
N ASP A 190 -17.41 14.47 -17.62
CA ASP A 190 -18.67 14.08 -18.30
C ASP A 190 -19.00 12.60 -18.05
N PHE A 191 -17.96 11.75 -17.97
CA PHE A 191 -18.12 10.35 -17.59
C PHE A 191 -18.56 10.23 -16.12
N TRP A 192 -17.90 10.94 -15.20
CA TRP A 192 -18.23 10.88 -13.77
C TRP A 192 -19.63 11.43 -13.47
N GLU A 193 -20.07 12.50 -14.16
CA GLU A 193 -21.43 13.03 -14.04
C GLU A 193 -22.48 11.98 -14.42
N LYS A 194 -22.24 11.26 -15.52
CA LYS A 194 -23.12 10.18 -15.98
C LYS A 194 -23.05 8.94 -15.10
N LEU A 195 -21.93 8.67 -14.46
CA LEU A 195 -21.74 7.54 -13.56
C LEU A 195 -22.41 7.75 -12.19
N LYS A 196 -22.59 9.00 -11.73
CA LYS A 196 -23.17 9.32 -10.41
C LYS A 196 -24.42 8.52 -10.05
N PRO A 197 -25.44 8.36 -10.92
CA PRO A 197 -26.64 7.59 -10.56
C PRO A 197 -26.37 6.12 -10.25
N ASN A 198 -25.30 5.56 -10.80
CA ASN A 198 -24.94 4.15 -10.66
C ASN A 198 -24.08 3.89 -9.41
N ILE A 199 -23.55 4.94 -8.77
CA ILE A 199 -22.77 4.84 -7.55
C ILE A 199 -23.72 4.75 -6.35
N LEU A 200 -23.59 3.68 -5.56
CA LEU A 200 -24.27 3.56 -4.27
C LEU A 200 -23.63 4.49 -3.24
N THR A 201 -22.32 4.43 -3.14
CA THR A 201 -21.53 5.22 -2.18
C THR A 201 -20.07 5.33 -2.60
N ILE A 202 -19.38 6.31 -2.01
CA ILE A 202 -17.94 6.51 -2.11
C ILE A 202 -17.40 6.46 -0.69
N THR A 203 -16.52 5.49 -0.40
CA THR A 203 -15.93 5.28 0.91
C THR A 203 -14.59 6.01 1.03
N SER A 204 -14.11 6.18 2.26
CA SER A 204 -12.80 6.80 2.51
C SER A 204 -11.62 5.92 2.13
N GLY A 205 -11.80 4.60 2.05
CA GLY A 205 -10.75 3.63 1.76
C GLY A 205 -11.28 2.28 1.29
N TRP A 206 -10.36 1.47 0.76
CA TRP A 206 -10.65 0.18 0.15
C TRP A 206 -11.28 -0.83 1.13
N ASP A 207 -10.77 -0.91 2.35
CA ASP A 207 -11.23 -1.88 3.35
C ASP A 207 -12.74 -1.72 3.63
N GLN A 208 -13.20 -0.48 3.78
CA GLN A 208 -14.62 -0.16 3.95
C GLN A 208 -15.43 -0.53 2.70
N ALA A 209 -14.95 -0.16 1.49
CA ALA A 209 -15.65 -0.45 0.24
C ALA A 209 -15.83 -1.95 0.05
N TYR A 210 -14.75 -2.71 0.24
CA TYR A 210 -14.76 -4.15 0.05
C TYR A 210 -15.62 -4.87 1.11
N GLY A 211 -15.59 -4.40 2.37
CA GLY A 211 -16.47 -4.88 3.43
C GLY A 211 -17.96 -4.69 3.12
N MET A 212 -18.35 -3.54 2.55
CA MET A 212 -19.72 -3.27 2.11
C MET A 212 -20.14 -4.19 0.94
N PHE A 213 -19.23 -4.44 -0.01
CA PHE A 213 -19.48 -5.38 -1.11
C PHE A 213 -19.70 -6.81 -0.59
N THR A 214 -18.83 -7.32 0.27
CA THR A 214 -18.94 -8.68 0.81
C THR A 214 -20.14 -8.86 1.74
N SER A 215 -20.62 -7.79 2.36
CA SER A 215 -21.90 -7.78 3.11
C SER A 215 -23.15 -7.66 2.20
N GLY A 216 -22.96 -7.51 0.88
CA GLY A 216 -24.03 -7.51 -0.10
C GLY A 216 -24.76 -6.17 -0.26
N GLU A 217 -24.15 -5.04 0.12
CA GLU A 217 -24.78 -3.71 -0.01
C GLU A 217 -24.87 -3.25 -1.47
N ALA A 218 -23.90 -3.62 -2.31
CA ALA A 218 -23.95 -3.46 -3.75
C ALA A 218 -23.21 -4.60 -4.46
N PRO A 219 -23.63 -4.96 -5.69
CA PRO A 219 -23.07 -6.10 -6.41
C PRO A 219 -21.75 -5.83 -7.13
N ILE A 220 -21.26 -4.59 -7.16
CA ILE A 220 -20.00 -4.20 -7.82
C ILE A 220 -19.21 -3.30 -6.89
N VAL A 221 -17.89 -3.54 -6.78
CA VAL A 221 -16.95 -2.69 -6.05
C VAL A 221 -15.70 -2.45 -6.89
N LEU A 222 -15.12 -1.26 -6.79
CA LEU A 222 -13.79 -0.99 -7.31
C LEU A 222 -12.78 -1.73 -6.41
N SER A 223 -11.83 -2.43 -7.01
CA SER A 223 -10.81 -3.20 -6.29
C SER A 223 -9.69 -3.60 -7.25
N TYR A 224 -9.10 -4.77 -7.02
CA TYR A 224 -8.01 -5.31 -7.82
C TYR A 224 -8.42 -6.57 -8.58
N ALA A 225 -7.78 -6.79 -9.71
CA ALA A 225 -8.00 -7.97 -10.55
C ALA A 225 -7.68 -9.29 -9.83
N THR A 226 -6.93 -9.24 -8.74
CA THR A 226 -6.52 -10.36 -7.90
C THR A 226 -7.47 -10.65 -6.74
N SER A 227 -8.38 -9.73 -6.40
CA SER A 227 -9.28 -9.87 -5.24
C SER A 227 -10.10 -11.17 -5.21
N PRO A 228 -10.57 -11.75 -6.34
CA PRO A 228 -11.26 -13.04 -6.31
C PRO A 228 -10.45 -14.19 -5.73
N ALA A 229 -9.11 -14.13 -5.81
CA ALA A 229 -8.23 -15.17 -5.29
C ALA A 229 -8.39 -15.40 -3.77
N TYR A 230 -8.67 -14.34 -3.01
CA TYR A 230 -8.95 -14.44 -1.57
C TYR A 230 -10.14 -15.37 -1.26
N HIS A 231 -11.25 -15.13 -1.95
CA HIS A 231 -12.48 -15.90 -1.71
C HIS A 231 -12.34 -17.36 -2.13
N VAL A 232 -11.57 -17.62 -3.19
CA VAL A 232 -11.26 -18.98 -3.62
C VAL A 232 -10.35 -19.69 -2.62
N GLU A 233 -9.32 -19.00 -2.11
CA GLU A 233 -8.33 -19.59 -1.21
C GLU A 233 -8.89 -19.92 0.18
N TYR A 234 -9.67 -18.99 0.76
CA TYR A 234 -10.07 -19.08 2.16
C TYR A 234 -11.55 -19.40 2.39
N GLU A 235 -12.41 -19.14 1.41
CA GLU A 235 -13.86 -19.29 1.59
C GLU A 235 -14.49 -20.33 0.67
N ASP A 236 -13.71 -20.89 -0.29
CA ASP A 236 -14.21 -21.79 -1.35
C ASP A 236 -15.36 -21.13 -2.17
N ILE A 237 -15.30 -19.80 -2.33
CA ILE A 237 -16.30 -19.01 -3.05
C ILE A 237 -15.74 -18.60 -4.41
N THR A 238 -16.48 -18.94 -5.50
CA THR A 238 -16.11 -18.60 -6.89
C THR A 238 -17.07 -17.64 -7.58
N ARG A 239 -18.13 -17.18 -6.89
CA ARG A 239 -19.11 -16.25 -7.45
C ARG A 239 -18.55 -14.81 -7.57
N TYR A 240 -17.64 -14.42 -6.68
CA TYR A 240 -16.98 -13.14 -6.78
C TYR A 240 -15.92 -13.20 -7.87
N LYS A 241 -16.10 -12.38 -8.90
CA LYS A 241 -15.23 -12.34 -10.08
C LYS A 241 -14.76 -10.90 -10.31
N ALA A 242 -13.63 -10.76 -10.96
CA ALA A 242 -13.18 -9.46 -11.43
C ALA A 242 -13.47 -9.27 -12.93
N PHE A 243 -13.69 -8.02 -13.33
CA PHE A 243 -13.66 -7.64 -14.72
C PHE A 243 -12.84 -6.38 -14.92
N ILE A 244 -12.17 -6.31 -16.04
CA ILE A 244 -11.45 -5.14 -16.54
C ILE A 244 -12.13 -4.73 -17.83
N PRO A 245 -12.54 -3.47 -18.00
CA PRO A 245 -13.13 -2.97 -19.23
C PRO A 245 -12.21 -3.17 -20.45
N GLU A 246 -12.82 -3.36 -21.64
CA GLU A 246 -12.10 -3.67 -22.89
C GLU A 246 -11.11 -2.58 -23.31
N GLU A 247 -11.24 -1.36 -22.80
CA GLU A 247 -10.32 -0.26 -23.03
C GLU A 247 -8.93 -0.52 -22.46
N GLY A 248 -8.81 -1.40 -21.47
CA GLY A 248 -7.56 -1.86 -20.84
C GLY A 248 -7.51 -1.65 -19.33
N GLY A 249 -6.65 -2.41 -18.64
CA GLY A 249 -6.47 -2.37 -17.19
C GLY A 249 -5.43 -1.35 -16.75
N TYR A 250 -5.74 -0.59 -15.70
CA TYR A 250 -4.82 0.40 -15.14
C TYR A 250 -3.84 -0.27 -14.17
N LEU A 251 -2.54 -0.12 -14.45
CA LEU A 251 -1.46 -0.69 -13.63
C LEU A 251 -1.25 0.18 -12.39
N GLN A 252 -1.23 -0.47 -11.23
CA GLN A 252 -0.74 0.10 -9.98
C GLN A 252 0.49 -0.68 -9.52
N ILE A 253 1.56 0.04 -9.20
CA ILE A 253 2.78 -0.48 -8.59
C ILE A 253 2.90 0.20 -7.25
N GLU A 254 2.98 -0.58 -6.19
CA GLU A 254 3.11 -0.07 -4.83
C GLU A 254 4.56 -0.22 -4.33
N GLY A 255 4.98 0.73 -3.52
CA GLY A 255 6.33 0.77 -2.98
C GLY A 255 6.43 1.32 -1.57
N ALA A 256 7.63 1.20 -1.05
CA ALA A 256 8.04 1.75 0.23
C ALA A 256 9.21 2.73 0.07
N GLY A 257 9.31 3.70 0.98
CA GLY A 257 10.40 4.68 1.00
C GLY A 257 10.90 4.96 2.39
N ILE A 258 12.22 5.20 2.52
CA ILE A 258 12.85 5.62 3.78
C ILE A 258 12.53 7.10 4.00
N VAL A 259 12.02 7.44 5.17
CA VAL A 259 11.71 8.83 5.53
C VAL A 259 13.02 9.62 5.69
N LYS A 260 13.06 10.80 5.08
CA LYS A 260 14.23 11.69 5.19
C LYS A 260 14.45 12.11 6.65
N ASN A 261 15.69 11.98 7.13
CA ASN A 261 16.07 12.27 8.52
C ASN A 261 15.37 11.37 9.57
N CYS A 262 14.95 10.16 9.21
CA CYS A 262 14.40 9.20 10.15
C CYS A 262 15.43 8.83 11.24
N PRO A 263 14.97 8.48 12.47
CA PRO A 263 15.86 8.15 13.59
C PRO A 263 16.65 6.85 13.40
N HIS A 264 16.07 5.84 12.73
CA HIS A 264 16.60 4.47 12.66
C HIS A 264 16.99 4.07 11.23
N LYS A 265 17.79 4.93 10.57
CA LYS A 265 18.17 4.78 9.16
C LYS A 265 18.74 3.40 8.82
N GLU A 266 19.64 2.86 9.65
CA GLU A 266 20.26 1.55 9.39
C GLU A 266 19.24 0.40 9.41
N LEU A 267 18.25 0.45 10.32
CA LEU A 267 17.17 -0.54 10.34
C LEU A 267 16.24 -0.37 9.13
N ALA A 268 15.96 0.86 8.73
CA ALA A 268 15.17 1.15 7.54
C ALA A 268 15.85 0.61 6.27
N GLU A 269 17.17 0.80 6.12
CA GLU A 269 17.93 0.24 4.99
C GLU A 269 17.92 -1.31 4.99
N LYS A 270 18.02 -1.95 6.18
CA LYS A 270 17.89 -3.41 6.32
C LYS A 270 16.50 -3.89 5.89
N PHE A 271 15.45 -3.15 6.26
CA PHE A 271 14.09 -3.48 5.86
C PHE A 271 13.91 -3.39 4.33
N MET A 272 14.42 -2.33 3.70
CA MET A 272 14.34 -2.16 2.26
C MET A 272 15.08 -3.27 1.50
N ASN A 273 16.25 -3.70 1.99
CA ASN A 273 16.98 -4.85 1.41
C ASN A 273 16.18 -6.15 1.55
N TRP A 274 15.60 -6.39 2.74
CA TRP A 274 14.87 -7.62 3.02
C TRP A 274 13.53 -7.69 2.28
N MET A 275 12.86 -6.55 2.07
CA MET A 275 11.56 -6.45 1.40
C MET A 275 11.54 -7.07 -0.01
N LEU A 276 12.68 -7.06 -0.72
CA LEU A 276 12.79 -7.63 -2.07
C LEU A 276 13.23 -9.11 -2.08
N THR A 277 13.55 -9.69 -0.92
CA THR A 277 13.93 -11.11 -0.83
C THR A 277 12.73 -12.02 -1.02
N GLU A 278 12.97 -13.28 -1.44
CA GLU A 278 11.89 -14.27 -1.55
C GLU A 278 11.18 -14.53 -0.21
N GLU A 279 11.86 -14.33 0.93
CA GLU A 279 11.28 -14.51 2.26
C GLU A 279 10.15 -13.53 2.54
N PHE A 280 10.33 -12.27 2.20
CA PHE A 280 9.25 -11.26 2.30
C PHE A 280 8.23 -11.43 1.17
N GLN A 281 8.71 -11.52 -0.06
CA GLN A 281 7.89 -11.48 -1.27
C GLN A 281 6.92 -12.67 -1.39
N ARG A 282 7.24 -13.81 -0.79
CA ARG A 282 6.34 -14.98 -0.77
C ARG A 282 5.08 -14.78 0.06
N GLU A 283 5.10 -13.82 1.01
CA GLU A 283 3.95 -13.53 1.84
C GLU A 283 2.91 -12.65 1.08
N ILE A 284 3.32 -11.90 0.05
CA ILE A 284 2.47 -10.96 -0.68
C ILE A 284 1.21 -11.62 -1.28
N PRO A 285 1.31 -12.74 -2.03
CA PRO A 285 0.13 -13.27 -2.72
C PRO A 285 -1.04 -13.62 -1.79
N LEU A 286 -0.78 -14.18 -0.61
CA LEU A 286 -1.82 -14.67 0.30
C LEU A 286 -2.17 -13.71 1.45
N THR A 287 -1.58 -12.52 1.49
CA THR A 287 -1.85 -11.54 2.53
C THR A 287 -2.14 -10.14 1.98
N GLN A 288 -1.44 -9.77 0.92
CA GLN A 288 -1.61 -8.48 0.26
C GLN A 288 -2.53 -8.59 -0.97
N TRP A 289 -2.71 -9.83 -1.48
CA TRP A 289 -3.54 -10.14 -2.66
C TRP A 289 -3.09 -9.37 -3.91
N MET A 290 -1.78 -9.17 -4.02
CA MET A 290 -1.12 -8.52 -5.14
C MET A 290 -0.10 -9.45 -5.78
N PHE A 291 0.42 -9.09 -6.94
CA PHE A 291 1.55 -9.79 -7.56
C PHE A 291 2.86 -9.28 -6.92
N PRO A 292 3.75 -10.19 -6.45
CA PRO A 292 5.07 -9.80 -5.98
C PRO A 292 5.92 -9.26 -7.14
N VAL A 293 6.78 -8.25 -6.88
CA VAL A 293 7.72 -7.77 -7.92
C VAL A 293 8.87 -8.73 -8.15
N ASN A 294 9.17 -9.61 -7.19
CA ASN A 294 10.19 -10.64 -7.34
C ASN A 294 9.64 -11.81 -8.18
N PRO A 295 10.11 -12.02 -9.43
CA PRO A 295 9.55 -13.03 -10.33
C PRO A 295 9.86 -14.48 -9.92
N ASN A 296 10.74 -14.69 -8.93
CA ASN A 296 11.08 -16.02 -8.42
C ASN A 296 10.01 -16.56 -7.46
N VAL A 297 9.08 -15.72 -7.01
CA VAL A 297 8.00 -16.15 -6.13
C VAL A 297 6.94 -16.90 -6.93
N LYS A 298 6.64 -18.11 -6.46
CA LYS A 298 5.59 -18.93 -7.05
C LYS A 298 4.22 -18.49 -6.54
N LEU A 299 3.31 -18.17 -7.47
CA LEU A 299 1.94 -17.81 -7.12
C LEU A 299 1.13 -19.06 -6.70
N PRO A 300 0.22 -18.91 -5.71
CA PRO A 300 -0.75 -19.96 -5.35
C PRO A 300 -1.75 -20.19 -6.49
N ALA A 301 -2.39 -21.39 -6.50
CA ALA A 301 -3.35 -21.76 -7.54
C ALA A 301 -4.59 -20.87 -7.57
N SER A 302 -4.96 -20.25 -6.44
CA SER A 302 -6.06 -19.27 -6.38
C SER A 302 -5.84 -18.05 -7.27
N PHE A 303 -4.59 -17.71 -7.63
CA PHE A 303 -4.27 -16.64 -8.58
C PHE A 303 -4.63 -16.96 -10.03
N ASP A 304 -5.03 -18.21 -10.35
CA ASP A 304 -5.62 -18.53 -11.64
C ASP A 304 -7.00 -17.85 -11.84
N TYR A 305 -7.62 -17.39 -10.75
CA TYR A 305 -8.85 -16.58 -10.78
C TYR A 305 -8.61 -15.07 -10.92
N ALA A 306 -7.36 -14.64 -10.87
CA ALA A 306 -7.00 -13.25 -11.14
C ALA A 306 -7.12 -12.93 -12.63
N VAL A 307 -7.75 -11.78 -12.96
CA VAL A 307 -7.89 -11.32 -14.34
C VAL A 307 -6.64 -10.52 -14.73
N LYS A 308 -6.14 -10.75 -15.95
CA LYS A 308 -5.08 -9.95 -16.53
C LYS A 308 -5.61 -9.16 -17.73
N PRO A 309 -5.29 -7.87 -17.84
CA PRO A 309 -5.73 -7.07 -18.98
C PRO A 309 -4.97 -7.45 -20.25
N ASP A 310 -5.66 -7.43 -21.40
CA ASP A 310 -5.03 -7.56 -22.71
C ASP A 310 -4.18 -6.33 -23.05
N LYS A 311 -4.56 -5.17 -22.52
CA LYS A 311 -3.87 -3.89 -22.68
C LYS A 311 -3.64 -3.25 -21.34
N ILE A 312 -2.37 -2.96 -21.03
CA ILE A 312 -1.98 -2.26 -19.81
C ILE A 312 -2.03 -0.75 -20.06
N LEU A 313 -2.70 -0.05 -19.15
CA LEU A 313 -2.81 1.41 -19.14
C LEU A 313 -2.06 1.97 -17.92
N TYR A 314 -1.48 3.11 -18.11
CA TYR A 314 -0.91 3.96 -17.06
C TYR A 314 -0.91 5.41 -17.56
N LEU A 315 -0.89 6.35 -16.66
CA LEU A 315 -0.76 7.75 -16.99
C LEU A 315 0.70 8.19 -16.78
N ASP A 316 1.20 9.02 -17.68
CA ASP A 316 2.55 9.56 -17.59
C ASP A 316 2.75 10.33 -16.26
N SER A 317 3.83 10.01 -15.53
CA SER A 317 4.11 10.56 -14.19
C SER A 317 4.23 12.10 -14.19
N LYS A 318 4.72 12.71 -15.28
CA LYS A 318 4.79 14.15 -15.41
C LYS A 318 3.39 14.75 -15.52
N LYS A 319 2.49 14.13 -16.29
CA LYS A 319 1.09 14.56 -16.37
C LYS A 319 0.40 14.47 -15.01
N ILE A 320 0.65 13.40 -14.25
CA ILE A 320 0.13 13.25 -12.89
C ILE A 320 0.66 14.38 -12.01
N THR A 321 1.98 14.60 -12.00
CA THR A 321 2.63 15.65 -11.20
C THR A 321 2.05 17.06 -11.44
N GLU A 322 1.75 17.37 -12.69
CA GLU A 322 1.28 18.69 -13.10
C GLU A 322 -0.21 18.92 -12.84
N ASN A 323 -1.02 17.84 -12.76
CA ASN A 323 -2.47 17.98 -12.83
C ASN A 323 -3.25 17.28 -11.72
N LEU A 324 -2.68 16.37 -10.94
CA LEU A 324 -3.40 15.53 -9.99
C LEU A 324 -4.28 16.36 -9.03
N ASP A 325 -3.70 17.40 -8.41
CA ASP A 325 -4.43 18.24 -7.46
C ASP A 325 -5.65 18.93 -8.14
N ARG A 326 -5.50 19.36 -9.40
CA ARG A 326 -6.58 19.96 -10.20
C ARG A 326 -7.65 18.94 -10.51
N TRP A 327 -7.27 17.73 -10.94
CA TRP A 327 -8.21 16.68 -11.29
C TRP A 327 -9.02 16.22 -10.09
N ILE A 328 -8.36 16.00 -8.94
CA ILE A 328 -9.03 15.63 -7.68
C ILE A 328 -9.98 16.74 -7.24
N LYS A 329 -9.55 18.01 -7.31
CA LYS A 329 -10.39 19.15 -6.94
C LYS A 329 -11.65 19.21 -7.80
N ASN A 330 -11.50 19.16 -9.13
CA ASN A 330 -12.63 19.26 -10.08
C ASN A 330 -13.60 18.07 -9.88
N TRP A 331 -13.06 16.86 -9.68
CA TRP A 331 -13.85 15.69 -9.35
C TRP A 331 -14.64 15.89 -8.04
N ALA A 332 -13.99 16.37 -7.00
CA ALA A 332 -14.64 16.59 -5.71
C ALA A 332 -15.75 17.65 -5.79
N GLU A 333 -15.55 18.73 -6.55
CA GLU A 333 -16.58 19.74 -6.80
C GLU A 333 -17.79 19.13 -7.51
N LEU A 334 -17.57 18.31 -8.57
CA LEU A 334 -18.65 17.59 -9.28
C LEU A 334 -19.41 16.65 -8.36
N MET A 335 -18.72 15.90 -7.50
CA MET A 335 -19.37 14.84 -6.69
C MET A 335 -20.15 15.37 -5.49
N ILE A 336 -19.93 16.63 -5.07
CA ILE A 336 -20.68 17.31 -4.00
C ILE A 336 -22.01 17.89 -4.52
N GLU A 337 -22.08 18.32 -5.79
CA GLU A 337 -23.30 18.81 -6.44
C GLU A 337 -24.31 17.67 -6.71
#